data_2bc1713c79fa044cf67a85a93ee91137
#
_entry.id   2bc1713c79fa044cf67a85a93ee91137
#
_cell.length_a   1.000
_cell.length_b   1.000
_cell.length_c   1.000
_cell.angle_alpha   90.00
_cell.angle_beta   90.00
_cell.angle_gamma   90.00
#
_symmetry.space_group_name_H-M   'P 1'
#
loop_
_entity.id
_entity.type
_entity.pdbx_description
1 polymer ?
#
loop_
_entity_poly.entity_id
_entity_poly.type
_entity_poly.pdbx_seq_one_letter_code
_entity_poly.pdbx_strand_id
1 'polypeptide(L)'
;MRDIWFWQQIVSPHMMGLAVGLARKGCHITYVAREPMSADRVALGWEVPNHDGVQLRFVTDNDSVRVLVDSADPQSIHLCEGVRANGSVSIAQRLLARRRLQQWVVMETVDDAGMKGILKRLEYARLFRGRRHAIAGVLAIGHRTTAWVVERGMPVERVFPFAYFLPRNSGANVAAPEVATRPFRFIYVGQFTAIKRLDLLVSALATLATTDFELWVVGNGPLENALRAQAQTALPGRVRWIGRRQASEVPGIIAEVDCLVLPSSHDGWGVVVSEALMAGTPAICSESCGSAGVVRASGVGGVFPTNDAQRLRALLAQALRGGVVGPSQRASIAASGYALGDAAGADYLLQVIDGDHPLPPWEIATGQVATGQSATREGVA
;
A
#
# COMPACT_ATOMS: atom_id res chain seq x y z
N MET A 1 -23.80 8.36 15.52
CA MET A 1 -23.27 7.69 14.30
C MET A 1 -22.31 8.67 13.66
N ARG A 2 -21.06 8.28 13.32
CA ARG A 2 -20.11 9.17 12.67
C ARG A 2 -20.40 9.25 11.20
N ASP A 3 -20.32 10.45 10.62
CA ASP A 3 -20.47 10.73 9.19
C ASP A 3 -19.07 10.97 8.59
N ILE A 4 -18.59 10.05 7.75
CA ILE A 4 -17.24 10.06 7.18
C ILE A 4 -17.33 10.08 5.67
N TRP A 5 -16.65 11.05 5.07
CA TRP A 5 -16.64 11.31 3.63
C TRP A 5 -15.26 11.01 3.05
N PHE A 6 -15.23 10.23 1.98
CA PHE A 6 -14.04 10.00 1.18
C PHE A 6 -14.10 10.85 -0.09
N TRP A 7 -13.07 11.63 -0.34
CA TRP A 7 -12.93 12.44 -1.55
C TRP A 7 -11.77 11.92 -2.39
N GLN A 8 -12.07 11.26 -3.50
CA GLN A 8 -11.13 10.55 -4.36
C GLN A 8 -11.36 10.93 -5.83
N GLN A 9 -10.39 10.58 -6.71
CA GLN A 9 -10.57 10.76 -8.15
C GLN A 9 -11.38 9.60 -8.76
N ILE A 10 -11.18 8.39 -8.26
CA ILE A 10 -11.85 7.17 -8.70
C ILE A 10 -12.37 6.39 -7.48
N VAL A 11 -13.19 5.39 -7.70
CA VAL A 11 -13.54 4.41 -6.66
C VAL A 11 -12.36 3.46 -6.47
N SER A 12 -11.42 3.87 -5.62
CA SER A 12 -10.16 3.16 -5.41
C SER A 12 -10.37 1.86 -4.64
N PRO A 13 -9.99 0.69 -5.16
CA PRO A 13 -10.03 -0.57 -4.41
C PRO A 13 -9.25 -0.51 -3.10
N HIS A 14 -8.17 0.26 -3.06
CA HIS A 14 -7.31 0.39 -1.89
C HIS A 14 -7.93 1.20 -0.75
N MET A 15 -8.82 2.16 -1.07
CA MET A 15 -9.53 2.96 -0.07
C MET A 15 -10.91 2.39 0.24
N MET A 16 -11.51 1.62 -0.67
CA MET A 16 -12.84 1.06 -0.47
C MET A 16 -12.86 -0.01 0.63
N GLY A 17 -11.79 -0.80 0.78
CA GLY A 17 -11.68 -1.73 1.90
C GLY A 17 -11.85 -1.03 3.25
N LEU A 18 -11.16 0.08 3.47
CA LEU A 18 -11.29 0.90 4.67
C LEU A 18 -12.72 1.47 4.82
N ALA A 19 -13.30 1.99 3.73
CA ALA A 19 -14.66 2.55 3.72
C ALA A 19 -15.70 1.52 4.15
N VAL A 20 -15.65 0.31 3.59
CA VAL A 20 -16.52 -0.81 3.96
C VAL A 20 -16.28 -1.26 5.41
N GLY A 21 -15.01 -1.31 5.85
CA GLY A 21 -14.67 -1.62 7.24
C GLY A 21 -15.29 -0.64 8.23
N LEU A 22 -15.27 0.66 7.94
CA LEU A 22 -15.89 1.72 8.72
C LEU A 22 -17.43 1.62 8.71
N ALA A 23 -18.04 1.31 7.56
CA ALA A 23 -19.48 1.10 7.46
C ALA A 23 -19.94 -0.07 8.34
N ARG A 24 -19.19 -1.18 8.36
CA ARG A 24 -19.45 -2.32 9.26
C ARG A 24 -19.32 -1.98 10.76
N LYS A 25 -18.55 -0.93 11.08
CA LYS A 25 -18.45 -0.39 12.46
C LYS A 25 -19.59 0.60 12.79
N GLY A 26 -20.57 0.75 11.93
CA GLY A 26 -21.74 1.61 12.12
C GLY A 26 -21.50 3.08 11.78
N CYS A 27 -20.46 3.41 11.03
CA CYS A 27 -20.29 4.75 10.46
C CYS A 27 -21.17 4.94 9.23
N HIS A 28 -21.69 6.13 9.02
CA HIS A 28 -22.30 6.54 7.75
C HIS A 28 -21.17 6.95 6.80
N ILE A 29 -21.07 6.30 5.65
CA ILE A 29 -19.96 6.52 4.71
C ILE A 29 -20.47 7.07 3.39
N THR A 30 -20.00 8.25 3.03
CA THR A 30 -20.18 8.84 1.71
C THR A 30 -18.85 8.83 0.96
N TYR A 31 -18.81 8.14 -0.18
CA TYR A 31 -17.63 8.06 -1.03
C TYR A 31 -17.85 8.87 -2.29
N VAL A 32 -17.13 9.97 -2.44
CA VAL A 32 -17.23 10.89 -3.57
C VAL A 32 -16.08 10.63 -4.53
N ALA A 33 -16.39 10.38 -5.79
CA ALA A 33 -15.41 10.20 -6.85
C ALA A 33 -15.79 10.99 -8.11
N ARG A 34 -14.84 11.23 -9.00
CA ARG A 34 -15.11 11.84 -10.30
C ARG A 34 -15.70 10.82 -11.27
N GLU A 35 -15.20 9.59 -11.21
CA GLU A 35 -15.60 8.49 -12.07
C GLU A 35 -15.47 7.15 -11.33
N PRO A 36 -16.18 6.11 -11.75
CA PRO A 36 -16.06 4.80 -11.10
C PRO A 36 -14.64 4.22 -11.17
N MET A 37 -14.04 4.24 -12.36
CA MET A 37 -12.68 3.75 -12.61
C MET A 37 -12.14 4.39 -13.88
N SER A 38 -10.87 4.79 -13.89
CA SER A 38 -10.26 5.32 -15.09
C SER A 38 -9.97 4.23 -16.12
N ALA A 39 -10.03 4.59 -17.41
CA ALA A 39 -9.79 3.66 -18.52
C ALA A 39 -8.42 2.96 -18.40
N ASP A 40 -7.37 3.70 -18.00
CA ASP A 40 -6.03 3.14 -17.79
C ASP A 40 -6.01 2.07 -16.69
N ARG A 41 -6.78 2.26 -15.62
CA ARG A 41 -6.86 1.28 -14.52
C ARG A 41 -7.64 0.04 -14.92
N VAL A 42 -8.73 0.20 -15.68
CA VAL A 42 -9.47 -0.92 -16.28
C VAL A 42 -8.55 -1.73 -17.20
N ALA A 43 -7.76 -1.05 -18.04
CA ALA A 43 -6.76 -1.70 -18.89
C ALA A 43 -5.68 -2.46 -18.10
N LEU A 44 -5.48 -2.16 -16.82
CA LEU A 44 -4.59 -2.87 -15.90
C LEU A 44 -5.28 -4.00 -15.09
N GLY A 45 -6.55 -4.27 -15.34
CA GLY A 45 -7.32 -5.32 -14.66
C GLY A 45 -7.94 -4.88 -13.34
N TRP A 46 -8.05 -3.57 -13.12
CA TRP A 46 -8.76 -3.04 -11.95
C TRP A 46 -10.26 -3.06 -12.21
N GLU A 47 -11.01 -3.37 -11.17
CA GLU A 47 -12.47 -3.40 -11.16
C GLU A 47 -12.99 -2.46 -10.08
N VAL A 48 -14.23 -1.99 -10.25
CA VAL A 48 -14.91 -1.27 -9.17
C VAL A 48 -15.16 -2.27 -8.04
N PRO A 49 -14.60 -2.01 -6.83
CA PRO A 49 -14.72 -2.95 -5.73
C PRO A 49 -16.13 -3.02 -5.16
N ASN A 50 -16.42 -4.10 -4.42
CA ASN A 50 -17.61 -4.15 -3.58
C ASN A 50 -17.61 -2.96 -2.60
N HIS A 51 -18.77 -2.31 -2.45
CA HIS A 51 -18.96 -1.10 -1.65
C HIS A 51 -20.19 -1.21 -0.71
N ASP A 52 -20.43 -2.39 -0.20
CA ASP A 52 -21.54 -2.66 0.72
C ASP A 52 -21.54 -1.70 1.92
N GLY A 53 -22.65 -1.03 2.15
CA GLY A 53 -22.81 -0.05 3.21
C GLY A 53 -22.18 1.32 2.95
N VAL A 54 -21.63 1.55 1.74
CA VAL A 54 -20.99 2.81 1.34
C VAL A 54 -21.85 3.52 0.29
N GLN A 55 -22.19 4.78 0.55
CA GLN A 55 -22.94 5.60 -0.40
C GLN A 55 -21.99 6.22 -1.44
N LEU A 56 -22.07 5.78 -2.69
CA LEU A 56 -21.30 6.38 -3.78
C LEU A 56 -21.97 7.67 -4.29
N ARG A 57 -21.15 8.69 -4.53
CA ARG A 57 -21.54 9.95 -5.17
C ARG A 57 -20.51 10.30 -6.25
N PHE A 58 -20.99 10.72 -7.41
CA PHE A 58 -20.12 11.16 -8.51
C PHE A 58 -20.26 12.65 -8.73
N VAL A 59 -19.11 13.32 -8.94
CA VAL A 59 -19.03 14.75 -9.20
C VAL A 59 -18.42 15.00 -10.57
N THR A 60 -19.10 15.72 -11.41
CA THR A 60 -18.68 15.99 -12.80
C THR A 60 -18.09 17.40 -12.95
N ASP A 61 -18.46 18.31 -12.06
CA ASP A 61 -18.12 19.74 -12.10
C ASP A 61 -17.93 20.33 -10.70
N ASN A 62 -17.62 21.62 -10.66
CA ASN A 62 -17.36 22.34 -9.41
C ASN A 62 -18.63 22.60 -8.60
N ASP A 63 -19.78 22.74 -9.26
CA ASP A 63 -21.04 23.02 -8.58
C ASP A 63 -21.58 21.79 -7.88
N SER A 64 -21.44 20.60 -8.48
CA SER A 64 -21.75 19.34 -7.81
C SER A 64 -20.88 19.10 -6.57
N VAL A 65 -19.59 19.46 -6.59
CA VAL A 65 -18.74 19.44 -5.40
C VAL A 65 -19.25 20.39 -4.33
N ARG A 66 -19.65 21.62 -4.72
CA ARG A 66 -20.18 22.62 -3.79
C ARG A 66 -21.46 22.12 -3.12
N VAL A 67 -22.42 21.63 -3.90
CA VAL A 67 -23.69 21.10 -3.37
C VAL A 67 -23.42 20.02 -2.31
N LEU A 68 -22.51 19.07 -2.59
CA LEU A 68 -22.18 18.02 -1.64
C LEU A 68 -21.51 18.57 -0.39
N VAL A 69 -20.54 19.48 -0.53
CA VAL A 69 -19.88 20.07 0.64
C VAL A 69 -20.89 20.88 1.46
N ASP A 70 -21.80 21.61 0.83
CA ASP A 70 -22.81 22.43 1.52
C ASP A 70 -23.85 21.57 2.27
N SER A 71 -24.13 20.36 1.77
CA SER A 71 -25.04 19.41 2.44
C SER A 71 -24.41 18.61 3.60
N ALA A 72 -23.07 18.64 3.72
CA ALA A 72 -22.38 17.88 4.74
C ALA A 72 -22.67 18.41 6.16
N ASP A 73 -22.84 17.48 7.11
CA ASP A 73 -23.04 17.80 8.53
C ASP A 73 -21.84 18.60 9.07
N PRO A 74 -22.04 19.60 9.94
CA PRO A 74 -20.94 20.32 10.58
C PRO A 74 -19.95 19.46 11.37
N GLN A 75 -20.34 18.29 11.81
CA GLN A 75 -19.49 17.33 12.53
C GLN A 75 -18.90 16.24 11.63
N SER A 76 -19.19 16.29 10.33
CA SER A 76 -18.68 15.28 9.38
C SER A 76 -17.15 15.35 9.24
N ILE A 77 -16.56 14.21 8.95
CA ILE A 77 -15.12 14.01 8.81
C ILE A 77 -14.81 13.72 7.37
N HIS A 78 -13.84 14.42 6.78
CA HIS A 78 -13.54 14.32 5.36
C HIS A 78 -12.12 13.82 5.11
N LEU A 79 -12.00 12.64 4.49
CA LEU A 79 -10.73 12.03 4.06
C LEU A 79 -10.47 12.41 2.61
N CYS A 80 -9.47 13.25 2.36
CA CYS A 80 -9.15 13.81 1.05
C CYS A 80 -7.88 13.19 0.47
N GLU A 81 -7.94 12.74 -0.79
CA GLU A 81 -6.79 12.23 -1.52
C GLU A 81 -5.79 13.36 -1.83
N GLY A 82 -4.62 13.32 -1.18
CA GLY A 82 -3.53 14.26 -1.41
C GLY A 82 -3.83 15.73 -1.11
N VAL A 83 -2.88 16.57 -1.44
CA VAL A 83 -2.98 18.04 -1.29
C VAL A 83 -2.63 18.80 -2.56
N ARG A 84 -2.20 18.08 -3.62
CA ARG A 84 -1.64 18.66 -4.85
C ARG A 84 -2.22 18.00 -6.09
N ALA A 85 -2.59 18.83 -7.07
CA ALA A 85 -3.02 18.39 -8.41
C ALA A 85 -4.12 17.29 -8.40
N ASN A 86 -5.01 17.34 -7.42
CA ASN A 86 -6.03 16.33 -7.15
C ASN A 86 -7.45 16.75 -7.61
N GLY A 87 -7.55 17.57 -8.66
CA GLY A 87 -8.79 17.88 -9.38
C GLY A 87 -9.93 18.37 -8.46
N SER A 88 -11.09 17.69 -8.51
CA SER A 88 -12.29 17.97 -7.72
C SER A 88 -12.03 17.93 -6.21
N VAL A 89 -11.10 17.08 -5.75
CA VAL A 89 -10.71 17.00 -4.33
C VAL A 89 -10.12 18.32 -3.84
N SER A 90 -9.31 19.01 -4.66
CA SER A 90 -8.76 20.32 -4.28
C SER A 90 -9.83 21.40 -4.12
N ILE A 91 -10.93 21.27 -4.85
CA ILE A 91 -12.09 22.18 -4.72
C ILE A 91 -12.82 21.88 -3.43
N ALA A 92 -13.11 20.61 -3.17
CA ALA A 92 -13.70 20.16 -1.90
C ALA A 92 -12.87 20.66 -0.71
N GLN A 93 -11.55 20.45 -0.70
CA GLN A 93 -10.66 20.91 0.38
C GLN A 93 -10.76 22.42 0.66
N ARG A 94 -10.87 23.26 -0.39
CA ARG A 94 -11.05 24.70 -0.20
C ARG A 94 -12.41 25.06 0.39
N LEU A 95 -13.47 24.39 -0.04
CA LEU A 95 -14.83 24.60 0.47
C LEU A 95 -14.97 24.11 1.91
N LEU A 96 -14.44 22.92 2.22
CA LEU A 96 -14.37 22.37 3.57
C LEU A 96 -13.64 23.30 4.53
N ALA A 97 -12.48 23.85 4.10
CA ALA A 97 -11.74 24.83 4.90
C ALA A 97 -12.54 26.11 5.18
N ARG A 98 -13.31 26.62 4.21
CA ARG A 98 -14.19 27.80 4.38
C ARG A 98 -15.30 27.51 5.40
N ARG A 99 -15.86 26.30 5.38
CA ARG A 99 -16.88 25.84 6.33
C ARG A 99 -16.30 25.39 7.67
N ARG A 100 -14.95 25.34 7.82
CA ARG A 100 -14.24 24.81 9.00
C ARG A 100 -14.59 23.37 9.31
N LEU A 101 -14.90 22.56 8.29
CA LEU A 101 -15.15 21.13 8.44
C LEU A 101 -13.83 20.38 8.64
N GLN A 102 -13.89 19.30 9.41
CA GLN A 102 -12.70 18.51 9.75
C GLN A 102 -12.22 17.73 8.52
N GLN A 103 -11.04 18.09 8.01
CA GLN A 103 -10.45 17.41 6.86
C GLN A 103 -9.12 16.76 7.18
N TRP A 104 -8.97 15.54 6.70
CA TRP A 104 -7.78 14.72 6.79
C TRP A 104 -7.22 14.51 5.39
N VAL A 105 -5.90 14.40 5.28
CA VAL A 105 -5.23 14.13 4.01
C VAL A 105 -4.71 12.71 4.00
N VAL A 106 -5.07 11.94 2.98
CA VAL A 106 -4.52 10.60 2.74
C VAL A 106 -3.52 10.72 1.60
N MET A 107 -2.28 10.32 1.82
CA MET A 107 -1.27 10.41 0.76
C MET A 107 -0.15 9.39 0.87
N GLU A 108 0.34 8.98 -0.28
CA GLU A 108 1.51 8.11 -0.44
C GLU A 108 2.83 8.89 -0.47
N THR A 109 3.93 8.15 -0.38
CA THR A 109 5.28 8.70 -0.61
C THR A 109 5.37 9.30 -2.01
N VAL A 110 5.85 10.52 -2.07
CA VAL A 110 6.06 11.24 -3.33
C VAL A 110 7.43 10.88 -3.90
N ASP A 111 7.47 10.51 -5.19
CA ASP A 111 8.74 10.45 -5.91
C ASP A 111 9.27 11.87 -6.10
N ASP A 112 10.28 12.21 -5.31
CA ASP A 112 10.91 13.51 -5.26
C ASP A 112 12.40 13.48 -5.61
N ALA A 113 12.82 12.49 -6.40
CA ALA A 113 14.20 12.37 -6.87
C ALA A 113 14.56 13.44 -7.91
N GLY A 114 15.84 13.77 -7.96
CA GLY A 114 16.42 14.69 -8.94
C GLY A 114 15.95 16.15 -8.83
N MET A 115 16.25 16.96 -9.84
CA MET A 115 15.94 18.40 -9.84
C MET A 115 14.44 18.71 -9.78
N LYS A 116 13.62 17.93 -10.48
CA LYS A 116 12.15 18.05 -10.39
C LYS A 116 11.63 17.76 -8.98
N GLY A 117 12.32 16.92 -8.25
CA GLY A 117 12.03 16.59 -6.86
C GLY A 117 12.23 17.79 -5.92
N ILE A 118 13.23 18.64 -6.16
CA ILE A 118 13.45 19.87 -5.38
C ILE A 118 12.22 20.78 -5.48
N LEU A 119 11.73 21.01 -6.69
CA LEU A 119 10.53 21.83 -6.91
C LEU A 119 9.30 21.23 -6.22
N LYS A 120 9.11 19.91 -6.33
CA LYS A 120 8.02 19.21 -5.62
C LYS A 120 8.13 19.41 -4.10
N ARG A 121 9.32 19.24 -3.51
CA ARG A 121 9.54 19.45 -2.06
C ARG A 121 9.15 20.86 -1.63
N LEU A 122 9.57 21.87 -2.37
CA LEU A 122 9.23 23.28 -2.08
C LEU A 122 7.71 23.53 -2.20
N GLU A 123 7.08 23.01 -3.24
CA GLU A 123 5.63 23.15 -3.46
C GLU A 123 4.84 22.48 -2.33
N TYR A 124 5.19 21.25 -1.94
CA TYR A 124 4.53 20.57 -0.83
C TYR A 124 4.75 21.30 0.51
N ALA A 125 5.96 21.82 0.75
CA ALA A 125 6.23 22.62 1.94
C ALA A 125 5.37 23.88 2.00
N ARG A 126 5.16 24.57 0.85
CA ARG A 126 4.25 25.70 0.76
C ARG A 126 2.79 25.29 1.03
N LEU A 127 2.35 24.17 0.44
CA LEU A 127 0.98 23.67 0.59
C LEU A 127 0.68 23.28 2.04
N PHE A 128 1.55 22.52 2.68
CA PHE A 128 1.36 22.10 4.06
C PHE A 128 1.42 23.30 5.03
N ARG A 129 2.45 24.13 4.95
CA ARG A 129 2.55 25.32 5.82
C ARG A 129 1.35 26.27 5.65
N GLY A 130 0.86 26.44 4.43
CA GLY A 130 -0.28 27.31 4.15
C GLY A 130 -1.64 26.75 4.58
N ARG A 131 -1.77 25.40 4.64
CA ARG A 131 -3.05 24.72 4.92
C ARG A 131 -3.10 24.00 6.26
N ARG A 132 -1.99 23.96 7.02
CA ARG A 132 -1.88 23.15 8.27
C ARG A 132 -2.98 23.42 9.29
N HIS A 133 -3.57 24.65 9.30
CA HIS A 133 -4.65 24.98 10.21
C HIS A 133 -6.01 24.45 9.77
N ALA A 134 -6.18 24.12 8.48
CA ALA A 134 -7.39 23.53 7.92
C ALA A 134 -7.32 22.01 7.85
N ILE A 135 -6.14 21.40 8.05
CA ILE A 135 -5.92 19.95 8.02
C ILE A 135 -5.86 19.43 9.46
N ALA A 136 -6.80 18.58 9.83
CA ALA A 136 -6.84 17.95 11.14
C ALA A 136 -5.67 16.97 11.33
N GLY A 137 -5.37 16.19 10.29
CA GLY A 137 -4.22 15.28 10.29
C GLY A 137 -3.90 14.73 8.90
N VAL A 138 -2.75 14.06 8.79
CA VAL A 138 -2.28 13.40 7.58
C VAL A 138 -2.14 11.91 7.85
N LEU A 139 -2.83 11.10 7.07
CA LEU A 139 -2.73 9.65 7.03
C LEU A 139 -1.65 9.29 6.01
N ALA A 140 -0.44 9.06 6.52
CA ALA A 140 0.79 8.96 5.74
C ALA A 140 1.04 7.52 5.31
N ILE A 141 0.63 7.16 4.08
CA ILE A 141 0.81 5.83 3.53
C ILE A 141 2.27 5.62 3.11
N GLY A 142 2.90 4.60 3.70
CA GLY A 142 4.29 4.25 3.44
C GLY A 142 5.25 4.73 4.52
N HIS A 143 6.25 3.87 4.82
CA HIS A 143 7.15 4.03 5.96
C HIS A 143 8.00 5.33 5.93
N ARG A 144 8.20 5.95 4.78
CA ARG A 144 8.93 7.22 4.63
C ARG A 144 8.03 8.44 4.66
N THR A 145 6.71 8.25 4.46
CA THR A 145 5.78 9.36 4.23
C THR A 145 5.61 10.22 5.47
N THR A 146 5.60 9.63 6.67
CA THR A 146 5.48 10.37 7.93
C THR A 146 6.61 11.40 8.07
N ALA A 147 7.86 10.98 8.02
CA ALA A 147 9.01 11.88 8.10
C ALA A 147 8.98 12.91 6.97
N TRP A 148 8.67 12.47 5.75
CA TRP A 148 8.61 13.32 4.57
C TRP A 148 7.59 14.46 4.71
N VAL A 149 6.42 14.20 5.30
CA VAL A 149 5.36 15.19 5.54
C VAL A 149 5.72 16.15 6.66
N VAL A 150 6.31 15.65 7.76
CA VAL A 150 6.76 16.48 8.89
C VAL A 150 7.83 17.47 8.44
N GLU A 151 8.83 17.04 7.69
CA GLU A 151 9.87 17.91 7.11
C GLU A 151 9.29 19.03 6.24
N ARG A 152 8.07 18.90 5.72
CA ARG A 152 7.39 19.89 4.89
C ARG A 152 6.41 20.76 5.67
N GLY A 153 6.44 20.66 6.99
CA GLY A 153 5.84 21.63 7.90
C GLY A 153 4.49 21.24 8.49
N MET A 154 4.10 19.97 8.40
CA MET A 154 3.02 19.46 9.24
C MET A 154 3.56 19.13 10.64
N PRO A 155 2.82 19.48 11.71
CA PRO A 155 3.16 19.09 13.07
C PRO A 155 3.21 17.55 13.20
N VAL A 156 4.22 17.02 13.88
CA VAL A 156 4.42 15.56 13.99
C VAL A 156 3.24 14.86 14.66
N GLU A 157 2.61 15.52 15.62
CA GLU A 157 1.42 15.01 16.34
C GLU A 157 0.16 14.93 15.46
N ARG A 158 0.22 15.42 14.23
CA ARG A 158 -0.86 15.36 13.23
C ARG A 158 -0.50 14.50 12.03
N VAL A 159 0.58 13.73 12.09
CA VAL A 159 0.98 12.85 10.99
C VAL A 159 1.02 11.41 11.50
N PHE A 160 0.12 10.59 10.98
CA PHE A 160 -0.08 9.21 11.42
C PHE A 160 0.40 8.24 10.36
N PRO A 161 1.25 7.24 10.70
CA PRO A 161 1.60 6.16 9.78
C PRO A 161 0.34 5.46 9.31
N PHE A 162 0.22 5.21 8.01
CA PHE A 162 -0.98 4.63 7.44
C PHE A 162 -0.66 3.60 6.37
N ALA A 163 -1.64 2.76 6.02
CA ALA A 163 -1.55 1.72 5.03
C ALA A 163 -2.80 1.72 4.14
N TYR A 164 -2.74 1.02 3.01
CA TYR A 164 -3.94 0.57 2.35
C TYR A 164 -4.45 -0.69 3.07
N PHE A 165 -5.62 -0.59 3.65
CA PHE A 165 -6.28 -1.67 4.35
C PHE A 165 -7.21 -2.42 3.41
N LEU A 166 -6.90 -3.67 3.18
CA LEU A 166 -7.56 -4.47 2.14
C LEU A 166 -8.77 -5.23 2.71
N PRO A 167 -9.79 -5.49 1.87
CA PRO A 167 -10.88 -6.35 2.28
C PRO A 167 -10.36 -7.71 2.70
N ARG A 168 -10.90 -8.25 3.79
CA ARG A 168 -10.62 -9.62 4.19
C ARG A 168 -11.33 -10.54 3.20
N ASN A 169 -10.57 -11.16 2.30
CA ASN A 169 -11.12 -12.17 1.41
C ASN A 169 -11.55 -13.38 2.24
N SER A 170 -12.85 -13.51 2.49
CA SER A 170 -13.46 -14.59 3.25
C SER A 170 -13.30 -15.97 2.59
N GLY A 171 -12.69 -16.03 1.39
CA GLY A 171 -12.52 -17.24 0.60
C GLY A 171 -11.09 -17.78 0.51
N ALA A 172 -10.10 -17.12 1.07
CA ALA A 172 -8.75 -17.68 1.13
C ALA A 172 -8.60 -18.69 2.29
N ASN A 173 -9.51 -19.65 2.39
CA ASN A 173 -9.15 -20.98 2.87
C ASN A 173 -8.30 -21.62 1.76
N VAL A 174 -7.15 -21.00 1.49
CA VAL A 174 -6.18 -21.61 0.60
C VAL A 174 -5.68 -22.84 1.35
N ALA A 175 -6.20 -24.01 0.98
CA ALA A 175 -5.59 -25.25 1.37
C ALA A 175 -4.09 -25.10 1.09
N ALA A 176 -3.30 -25.10 2.15
CA ALA A 176 -1.86 -25.00 1.99
C ALA A 176 -1.46 -26.06 0.98
N PRO A 177 -0.70 -25.72 -0.07
CA PRO A 177 -0.29 -26.72 -1.03
C PRO A 177 0.38 -27.84 -0.24
N GLU A 178 -0.01 -29.07 -0.52
CA GLU A 178 0.62 -30.24 0.05
C GLU A 178 2.14 -30.05 -0.03
N VAL A 179 2.87 -30.36 1.04
CA VAL A 179 4.33 -30.25 1.07
C VAL A 179 4.90 -31.38 0.19
N ALA A 180 4.53 -31.33 -1.08
CA ALA A 180 5.07 -32.18 -2.11
C ALA A 180 6.50 -31.73 -2.44
N THR A 181 7.32 -32.61 -2.90
CA THR A 181 8.65 -32.40 -3.48
C THR A 181 8.53 -31.53 -4.74
N ARG A 182 8.36 -30.21 -4.58
CA ARG A 182 8.29 -29.24 -5.66
C ARG A 182 9.39 -28.20 -5.51
N PRO A 183 9.82 -27.54 -6.61
CA PRO A 183 10.75 -26.44 -6.53
C PRO A 183 10.18 -25.28 -5.69
N PHE A 184 11.07 -24.50 -5.07
CA PHE A 184 10.73 -23.27 -4.39
C PHE A 184 10.17 -22.24 -5.41
N ARG A 185 9.07 -21.58 -5.10
CA ARG A 185 8.40 -20.65 -6.02
C ARG A 185 8.51 -19.22 -5.55
N PHE A 186 9.22 -18.42 -6.32
CA PHE A 186 9.13 -16.96 -6.24
C PHE A 186 7.98 -16.45 -7.10
N ILE A 187 7.38 -15.32 -6.72
CA ILE A 187 6.42 -14.62 -7.57
C ILE A 187 6.76 -13.14 -7.67
N TYR A 188 6.61 -12.61 -8.87
CA TYR A 188 6.54 -11.18 -9.14
C TYR A 188 5.13 -10.85 -9.64
N VAL A 189 4.55 -9.77 -9.09
CA VAL A 189 3.24 -9.24 -9.51
C VAL A 189 3.36 -7.76 -9.76
N GLY A 190 3.11 -7.31 -10.99
CA GLY A 190 3.16 -5.90 -11.34
C GLY A 190 3.29 -5.61 -12.83
N GLN A 191 3.29 -4.33 -13.16
CA GLN A 191 3.51 -3.87 -14.52
C GLN A 191 4.97 -4.09 -14.96
N PHE A 192 5.18 -4.38 -16.24
CA PHE A 192 6.51 -4.53 -16.81
C PHE A 192 7.05 -3.17 -17.29
N THR A 193 7.47 -2.36 -16.32
CA THR A 193 8.04 -1.03 -16.51
C THR A 193 9.42 -0.92 -15.84
N ALA A 194 10.22 0.06 -16.24
CA ALA A 194 11.55 0.27 -15.68
C ALA A 194 11.54 0.53 -14.16
N ILE A 195 10.48 1.16 -13.64
CA ILE A 195 10.34 1.45 -12.20
C ILE A 195 10.12 0.16 -11.40
N LYS A 196 9.46 -0.85 -11.96
CA LYS A 196 9.11 -2.09 -11.26
C LYS A 196 10.24 -3.12 -11.20
N ARG A 197 11.32 -2.93 -11.98
CA ARG A 197 12.60 -3.64 -11.87
C ARG A 197 12.53 -5.17 -11.89
N LEU A 198 11.64 -5.77 -12.71
CA LEU A 198 11.65 -7.22 -12.93
C LEU A 198 12.99 -7.70 -13.54
N ASP A 199 13.66 -6.84 -14.33
CA ASP A 199 15.00 -7.06 -14.85
C ASP A 199 16.04 -7.38 -13.75
N LEU A 200 15.98 -6.63 -12.64
CA LEU A 200 16.85 -6.83 -11.49
C LEU A 200 16.60 -8.17 -10.81
N LEU A 201 15.32 -8.58 -10.65
CA LEU A 201 14.96 -9.86 -10.07
C LEU A 201 15.48 -11.02 -10.93
N VAL A 202 15.25 -10.98 -12.26
CA VAL A 202 15.73 -12.00 -13.19
C VAL A 202 17.25 -12.13 -13.10
N SER A 203 17.98 -11.00 -13.12
CA SER A 203 19.44 -10.99 -13.00
C SER A 203 19.93 -11.55 -11.67
N ALA A 204 19.28 -11.22 -10.56
CA ALA A 204 19.66 -11.72 -9.23
C ALA A 204 19.42 -13.23 -9.11
N LEU A 205 18.29 -13.74 -9.61
CA LEU A 205 17.98 -15.16 -9.61
C LEU A 205 18.92 -15.98 -10.51
N ALA A 206 19.36 -15.43 -11.63
CA ALA A 206 20.31 -16.09 -12.53
C ALA A 206 21.62 -16.49 -11.82
N THR A 207 22.05 -15.72 -10.83
CA THR A 207 23.24 -16.04 -10.01
C THR A 207 23.02 -17.17 -9.01
N LEU A 208 21.78 -17.65 -8.86
CA LEU A 208 21.37 -18.73 -7.96
C LEU A 208 20.88 -19.97 -8.75
N ALA A 209 21.17 -20.06 -10.03
CA ALA A 209 20.64 -21.09 -10.94
C ALA A 209 21.06 -22.53 -10.61
N THR A 210 22.03 -22.75 -9.70
CA THR A 210 22.39 -24.07 -9.17
C THR A 210 21.37 -24.65 -8.18
N THR A 211 20.46 -23.80 -7.65
CA THR A 211 19.38 -24.20 -6.74
C THR A 211 18.10 -24.42 -7.53
N ASP A 212 17.27 -25.35 -7.07
CA ASP A 212 15.98 -25.63 -7.72
C ASP A 212 14.91 -24.64 -7.29
N PHE A 213 14.40 -23.84 -8.24
CA PHE A 213 13.33 -22.87 -8.04
C PHE A 213 12.60 -22.55 -9.35
N GLU A 214 11.41 -22.00 -9.22
CA GLU A 214 10.63 -21.38 -10.30
C GLU A 214 10.39 -19.89 -10.00
N LEU A 215 10.31 -19.07 -11.04
CA LEU A 215 9.83 -17.68 -10.97
C LEU A 215 8.48 -17.57 -11.70
N TRP A 216 7.42 -17.27 -10.95
CA TRP A 216 6.12 -16.94 -11.51
C TRP A 216 6.02 -15.44 -11.75
N VAL A 217 5.53 -15.06 -12.92
CA VAL A 217 5.44 -13.65 -13.33
C VAL A 217 4.01 -13.33 -13.72
N VAL A 218 3.37 -12.46 -12.93
CA VAL A 218 2.00 -11.97 -13.15
C VAL A 218 2.05 -10.50 -13.57
N GLY A 219 1.40 -10.18 -14.66
CA GLY A 219 1.32 -8.83 -15.18
C GLY A 219 1.61 -8.75 -16.67
N ASN A 220 1.75 -7.53 -17.16
CA ASN A 220 2.15 -7.18 -18.52
C ASN A 220 2.74 -5.76 -18.55
N GLY A 221 3.23 -5.33 -19.69
CA GLY A 221 3.70 -3.94 -19.86
C GLY A 221 4.66 -3.75 -21.02
N PRO A 222 5.11 -2.51 -21.25
CA PRO A 222 5.88 -2.15 -22.42
C PRO A 222 7.24 -2.86 -22.52
N LEU A 223 7.80 -3.38 -21.43
CA LEU A 223 9.07 -4.09 -21.42
C LEU A 223 8.93 -5.61 -21.57
N GLU A 224 7.75 -6.15 -21.87
CA GLU A 224 7.48 -7.58 -21.87
C GLU A 224 8.44 -8.37 -22.77
N ASN A 225 8.61 -7.95 -24.01
CA ASN A 225 9.48 -8.66 -24.96
C ASN A 225 10.95 -8.69 -24.49
N ALA A 226 11.46 -7.57 -23.98
CA ALA A 226 12.82 -7.48 -23.48
C ALA A 226 13.04 -8.36 -22.23
N LEU A 227 12.07 -8.37 -21.31
CA LEU A 227 12.11 -9.16 -20.08
C LEU A 227 12.00 -10.68 -20.40
N ARG A 228 11.18 -11.07 -21.36
CA ARG A 228 11.09 -12.46 -21.81
C ARG A 228 12.40 -12.94 -22.45
N ALA A 229 13.03 -12.12 -23.28
CA ALA A 229 14.32 -12.43 -23.87
C ALA A 229 15.43 -12.56 -22.82
N GLN A 230 15.47 -11.62 -21.86
CA GLN A 230 16.40 -11.69 -20.71
C GLN A 230 16.18 -12.97 -19.89
N ALA A 231 14.95 -13.30 -19.56
CA ALA A 231 14.61 -14.47 -18.77
C ALA A 231 14.94 -15.78 -19.51
N GLN A 232 14.70 -15.85 -20.82
CA GLN A 232 15.04 -17.02 -21.64
C GLN A 232 16.54 -17.31 -21.63
N THR A 233 17.36 -16.26 -21.62
CA THR A 233 18.82 -16.40 -21.58
C THR A 233 19.33 -16.72 -20.16
N ALA A 234 18.80 -15.99 -19.15
CA ALA A 234 19.32 -16.03 -17.79
C ALA A 234 18.74 -17.17 -16.92
N LEU A 235 17.50 -17.56 -17.19
CA LEU A 235 16.72 -18.55 -16.41
C LEU A 235 15.97 -19.53 -17.34
N PRO A 236 16.66 -20.27 -18.21
CA PRO A 236 16.01 -21.13 -19.19
C PRO A 236 15.13 -22.19 -18.51
N GLY A 237 13.84 -22.24 -18.92
CA GLY A 237 12.85 -23.21 -18.39
C GLY A 237 12.36 -22.96 -16.97
N ARG A 238 12.80 -21.89 -16.27
CA ARG A 238 12.45 -21.61 -14.87
C ARG A 238 11.42 -20.51 -14.67
N VAL A 239 11.00 -19.84 -15.72
CA VAL A 239 10.08 -18.69 -15.64
C VAL A 239 8.71 -19.07 -16.19
N ARG A 240 7.70 -19.01 -15.33
CA ARG A 240 6.30 -19.21 -15.69
C ARG A 240 5.61 -17.85 -15.86
N TRP A 241 5.35 -17.46 -17.12
CA TRP A 241 4.62 -16.26 -17.45
C TRP A 241 3.12 -16.52 -17.37
N ILE A 242 2.48 -15.97 -16.33
CA ILE A 242 1.04 -16.16 -16.07
C ILE A 242 0.21 -15.15 -16.87
N GLY A 243 0.84 -14.02 -17.24
CA GLY A 243 0.14 -12.91 -17.89
C GLY A 243 -0.65 -12.05 -16.91
N ARG A 244 -1.45 -11.13 -17.47
CA ARG A 244 -2.31 -10.27 -16.66
C ARG A 244 -3.42 -11.09 -16.00
N ARG A 245 -3.75 -10.74 -14.76
CA ARG A 245 -4.86 -11.31 -13.98
C ARG A 245 -5.73 -10.19 -13.43
N GLN A 246 -6.97 -10.50 -13.11
CA GLN A 246 -7.83 -9.60 -12.35
C GLN A 246 -7.30 -9.44 -10.92
N ALA A 247 -7.49 -8.27 -10.31
CA ALA A 247 -7.01 -8.00 -8.97
C ALA A 247 -7.55 -9.01 -7.94
N SER A 248 -8.78 -9.48 -8.12
CA SER A 248 -9.43 -10.50 -7.28
C SER A 248 -8.78 -11.89 -7.35
N GLU A 249 -8.08 -12.23 -8.45
CA GLU A 249 -7.41 -13.53 -8.63
C GLU A 249 -6.02 -13.56 -7.99
N VAL A 250 -5.36 -12.39 -7.86
CA VAL A 250 -3.96 -12.26 -7.46
C VAL A 250 -3.67 -12.88 -6.08
N PRO A 251 -4.47 -12.64 -5.04
CA PRO A 251 -4.22 -13.24 -3.72
C PRO A 251 -4.20 -14.78 -3.74
N GLY A 252 -5.08 -15.40 -4.54
CA GLY A 252 -5.11 -16.85 -4.71
C GLY A 252 -3.82 -17.39 -5.33
N ILE A 253 -3.30 -16.71 -6.36
CA ILE A 253 -2.04 -17.10 -7.02
C ILE A 253 -0.84 -16.91 -6.06
N ILE A 254 -0.83 -15.82 -5.29
CA ILE A 254 0.21 -15.55 -4.29
C ILE A 254 0.23 -16.65 -3.20
N ALA A 255 -0.90 -17.17 -2.83
CA ALA A 255 -1.00 -18.23 -1.83
C ALA A 255 -0.38 -19.58 -2.27
N GLU A 256 -0.18 -19.80 -3.58
CA GLU A 256 0.42 -21.02 -4.13
C GLU A 256 1.97 -21.00 -4.18
N VAL A 257 2.59 -19.88 -3.84
CA VAL A 257 4.03 -19.65 -3.95
C VAL A 257 4.68 -19.44 -2.58
N ASP A 258 6.01 -19.41 -2.51
CA ASP A 258 6.75 -19.40 -1.26
C ASP A 258 7.30 -18.01 -0.91
N CYS A 259 7.45 -17.12 -1.87
CA CYS A 259 7.94 -15.77 -1.61
C CYS A 259 7.52 -14.78 -2.73
N LEU A 260 6.90 -13.67 -2.34
CA LEU A 260 6.71 -12.53 -3.21
C LEU A 260 7.98 -11.70 -3.28
N VAL A 261 8.35 -11.21 -4.47
CA VAL A 261 9.47 -10.26 -4.64
C VAL A 261 9.00 -9.01 -5.38
N LEU A 262 9.12 -7.84 -4.74
CA LEU A 262 8.79 -6.54 -5.30
C LEU A 262 10.03 -5.63 -5.34
N PRO A 263 10.85 -5.69 -6.41
CA PRO A 263 12.14 -5.01 -6.49
C PRO A 263 12.06 -3.54 -6.96
N SER A 264 10.88 -2.94 -6.91
CA SER A 264 10.59 -1.62 -7.47
C SER A 264 11.57 -0.55 -7.01
N SER A 265 12.03 0.31 -7.92
CA SER A 265 12.83 1.49 -7.57
C SER A 265 11.99 2.61 -6.94
N HIS A 266 10.68 2.57 -7.12
CA HIS A 266 9.69 3.39 -6.43
C HIS A 266 8.33 2.69 -6.46
N ASP A 267 7.68 2.65 -5.30
CA ASP A 267 6.29 2.20 -5.16
C ASP A 267 5.65 2.95 -3.99
N GLY A 268 4.53 3.64 -4.21
CA GLY A 268 3.86 4.42 -3.16
C GLY A 268 3.50 3.57 -1.95
N TRP A 269 2.98 2.36 -2.20
CA TRP A 269 2.75 1.36 -1.16
C TRP A 269 3.28 -0.03 -1.56
N GLY A 270 2.86 -0.56 -2.70
CA GLY A 270 3.11 -1.95 -3.10
C GLY A 270 2.07 -2.89 -2.49
N VAL A 271 0.82 -2.71 -2.89
CA VAL A 271 -0.35 -3.44 -2.34
C VAL A 271 -0.15 -4.96 -2.35
N VAL A 272 0.52 -5.48 -3.36
CA VAL A 272 0.82 -6.92 -3.47
C VAL A 272 1.62 -7.47 -2.29
N VAL A 273 2.36 -6.63 -1.56
CA VAL A 273 3.03 -7.03 -0.30
C VAL A 273 1.99 -7.29 0.80
N SER A 274 0.99 -6.42 0.92
CA SER A 274 -0.13 -6.65 1.86
C SER A 274 -0.89 -7.91 1.51
N GLU A 275 -1.20 -8.11 0.22
CA GLU A 275 -1.85 -9.32 -0.29
C GLU A 275 -1.04 -10.58 0.03
N ALA A 276 0.29 -10.54 -0.13
CA ALA A 276 1.17 -11.66 0.18
C ALA A 276 1.15 -12.01 1.67
N LEU A 277 1.34 -11.03 2.54
CA LEU A 277 1.32 -11.26 3.98
C LEU A 277 -0.05 -11.79 4.46
N MET A 278 -1.14 -11.23 3.96
CA MET A 278 -2.50 -11.70 4.26
C MET A 278 -2.78 -13.11 3.72
N ALA A 279 -2.14 -13.51 2.62
CA ALA A 279 -2.20 -14.86 2.06
C ALA A 279 -1.25 -15.86 2.74
N GLY A 280 -0.46 -15.43 3.73
CA GLY A 280 0.52 -16.27 4.41
C GLY A 280 1.80 -16.48 3.62
N THR A 281 2.12 -15.59 2.67
CA THR A 281 3.31 -15.66 1.84
C THR A 281 4.31 -14.57 2.24
N PRO A 282 5.57 -14.93 2.59
CA PRO A 282 6.64 -13.97 2.86
C PRO A 282 6.87 -13.02 1.70
N ALA A 283 7.34 -11.79 1.98
CA ALA A 283 7.63 -10.81 0.96
C ALA A 283 9.05 -10.25 1.06
N ILE A 284 9.73 -10.13 -0.08
CA ILE A 284 10.99 -9.39 -0.23
C ILE A 284 10.67 -8.13 -1.05
N CYS A 285 11.00 -6.96 -0.54
CA CYS A 285 10.80 -5.73 -1.29
C CYS A 285 11.99 -4.75 -1.16
N SER A 286 12.09 -3.80 -2.09
CA SER A 286 13.06 -2.72 -1.94
C SER A 286 12.62 -1.74 -0.84
N GLU A 287 13.56 -1.00 -0.28
CA GLU A 287 13.26 0.04 0.69
C GLU A 287 12.50 1.25 0.10
N SER A 288 12.41 1.35 -1.23
CA SER A 288 11.59 2.36 -1.92
C SER A 288 10.12 1.96 -2.09
N CYS A 289 9.72 0.78 -1.62
CA CYS A 289 8.32 0.41 -1.49
C CYS A 289 7.75 0.97 -0.18
N GLY A 290 6.59 1.61 -0.23
CA GLY A 290 5.93 2.15 0.98
C GLY A 290 5.69 1.08 2.05
N SER A 291 5.37 -0.15 1.63
CA SER A 291 5.16 -1.32 2.49
C SER A 291 6.43 -1.93 3.10
N ALA A 292 7.63 -1.40 2.81
CA ALA A 292 8.87 -1.91 3.40
C ALA A 292 8.87 -1.89 4.94
N GLY A 293 8.17 -0.91 5.55
CA GLY A 293 7.97 -0.88 7.01
C GLY A 293 7.22 -2.09 7.53
N VAL A 294 6.17 -2.49 6.83
CA VAL A 294 5.36 -3.67 7.17
C VAL A 294 6.16 -4.96 7.02
N VAL A 295 6.96 -5.09 5.95
CA VAL A 295 7.84 -6.26 5.77
C VAL A 295 8.86 -6.36 6.91
N ARG A 296 9.46 -5.24 7.34
CA ARG A 296 10.36 -5.23 8.51
C ARG A 296 9.62 -5.65 9.79
N ALA A 297 8.45 -5.10 10.02
CA ALA A 297 7.63 -5.42 11.19
C ALA A 297 7.22 -6.90 11.20
N SER A 298 6.86 -7.49 10.06
CA SER A 298 6.43 -8.89 9.98
C SER A 298 7.52 -9.90 10.36
N GLY A 299 8.79 -9.51 10.29
CA GLY A 299 9.93 -10.42 10.54
C GLY A 299 10.11 -11.53 9.50
N VAL A 300 9.31 -11.54 8.42
CA VAL A 300 9.37 -12.58 7.37
C VAL A 300 9.69 -11.98 6.00
N GLY A 301 10.52 -12.69 5.23
CA GLY A 301 11.03 -12.15 3.96
C GLY A 301 12.21 -11.19 4.18
N GLY A 302 12.12 -9.96 3.67
CA GLY A 302 13.18 -8.98 3.90
C GLY A 302 13.09 -7.71 3.05
N VAL A 303 13.85 -6.70 3.47
CA VAL A 303 13.96 -5.41 2.76
C VAL A 303 15.40 -5.19 2.34
N PHE A 304 15.60 -4.76 1.10
CA PHE A 304 16.93 -4.45 0.56
C PHE A 304 17.02 -3.01 0.06
N PRO A 305 18.23 -2.40 0.07
CA PRO A 305 18.45 -1.06 -0.47
C PRO A 305 18.08 -1.01 -1.95
N THR A 306 17.47 0.07 -2.37
CA THR A 306 16.97 0.22 -3.75
C THR A 306 18.09 0.04 -4.77
N ASN A 307 17.85 -0.81 -5.76
CA ASN A 307 18.81 -1.19 -6.82
C ASN A 307 20.03 -2.00 -6.35
N ASP A 308 20.08 -2.44 -5.11
CA ASP A 308 21.17 -3.28 -4.60
C ASP A 308 20.95 -4.77 -4.99
N ALA A 309 21.54 -5.17 -6.11
CA ALA A 309 21.45 -6.53 -6.61
C ALA A 309 22.10 -7.55 -5.66
N GLN A 310 23.19 -7.17 -4.97
CA GLN A 310 23.90 -8.06 -4.06
C GLN A 310 23.04 -8.38 -2.82
N ARG A 311 22.41 -7.36 -2.24
CA ARG A 311 21.53 -7.55 -1.09
C ARG A 311 20.25 -8.30 -1.46
N LEU A 312 19.67 -7.99 -2.63
CA LEU A 312 18.54 -8.79 -3.16
C LEU A 312 18.92 -10.26 -3.30
N ARG A 313 20.06 -10.56 -3.96
CA ARG A 313 20.57 -11.92 -4.09
C ARG A 313 20.71 -12.62 -2.73
N ALA A 314 21.25 -11.93 -1.72
CA ALA A 314 21.41 -12.51 -0.39
C ALA A 314 20.09 -12.92 0.25
N LEU A 315 19.03 -12.08 0.11
CA LEU A 315 17.70 -12.39 0.62
C LEU A 315 17.04 -13.53 -0.16
N LEU A 316 17.18 -13.57 -1.49
CA LEU A 316 16.69 -14.69 -2.31
C LEU A 316 17.36 -16.01 -1.93
N ALA A 317 18.68 -16.01 -1.74
CA ALA A 317 19.42 -17.18 -1.27
C ALA A 317 19.00 -17.61 0.16
N GLN A 318 18.69 -16.65 1.03
CA GLN A 318 18.16 -16.95 2.36
C GLN A 318 16.78 -17.60 2.28
N ALA A 319 15.88 -17.09 1.43
CA ALA A 319 14.56 -17.68 1.23
C ALA A 319 14.66 -19.14 0.70
N LEU A 320 15.53 -19.39 -0.27
CA LEU A 320 15.79 -20.73 -0.80
C LEU A 320 16.30 -21.70 0.28
N ARG A 321 17.21 -21.26 1.15
CA ARG A 321 17.70 -22.09 2.27
C ARG A 321 16.62 -22.37 3.31
N GLY A 322 15.64 -21.47 3.48
CA GLY A 322 14.49 -21.68 4.36
C GLY A 322 13.51 -22.74 3.85
N GLY A 323 13.57 -23.05 2.57
CA GLY A 323 12.71 -24.06 1.93
C GLY A 323 11.26 -23.62 1.75
N VAL A 324 10.44 -24.55 1.29
CA VAL A 324 9.01 -24.33 1.03
C VAL A 324 8.27 -23.93 2.31
N VAL A 325 7.44 -22.88 2.22
CA VAL A 325 6.69 -22.36 3.37
C VAL A 325 5.56 -23.34 3.76
N GLY A 326 5.69 -23.93 4.94
CA GLY A 326 4.72 -24.93 5.43
C GLY A 326 3.42 -24.31 5.95
N PRO A 327 2.37 -25.14 6.14
CA PRO A 327 1.02 -24.67 6.53
C PRO A 327 1.00 -23.86 7.83
N SER A 328 1.71 -24.30 8.86
CA SER A 328 1.79 -23.61 10.16
C SER A 328 2.44 -22.23 10.05
N GLN A 329 3.52 -22.13 9.27
CA GLN A 329 4.20 -20.88 9.02
C GLN A 329 3.31 -19.92 8.23
N ARG A 330 2.61 -20.39 7.19
CA ARG A 330 1.63 -19.62 6.43
C ARG A 330 0.51 -19.07 7.32
N ALA A 331 -0.04 -19.91 8.19
CA ALA A 331 -1.08 -19.48 9.13
C ALA A 331 -0.59 -18.37 10.07
N SER A 332 0.64 -18.46 10.57
CA SER A 332 1.25 -17.44 11.41
C SER A 332 1.47 -16.11 10.67
N ILE A 333 1.97 -16.19 9.43
CA ILE A 333 2.17 -14.99 8.58
C ILE A 333 0.82 -14.33 8.26
N ALA A 334 -0.19 -15.11 7.87
CA ALA A 334 -1.52 -14.60 7.58
C ALA A 334 -2.17 -13.96 8.80
N ALA A 335 -2.02 -14.53 9.98
CA ALA A 335 -2.52 -13.96 11.23
C ALA A 335 -1.92 -12.57 11.50
N SER A 336 -0.61 -12.41 11.30
CA SER A 336 0.04 -11.09 11.37
C SER A 336 -0.39 -10.16 10.22
N GLY A 337 -0.59 -10.71 9.03
CA GLY A 337 -1.03 -9.97 7.84
C GLY A 337 -2.45 -9.37 8.00
N TYR A 338 -3.29 -9.93 8.85
CA TYR A 338 -4.63 -9.38 9.12
C TYR A 338 -4.62 -7.98 9.75
N ALA A 339 -3.50 -7.55 10.29
CA ALA A 339 -3.27 -6.16 10.70
C ALA A 339 -3.40 -5.16 9.54
N LEU A 340 -3.34 -5.62 8.29
CA LEU A 340 -3.53 -4.85 7.06
C LEU A 340 -4.96 -4.99 6.51
N GLY A 341 -5.85 -5.64 7.24
CA GLY A 341 -7.24 -5.83 6.85
C GLY A 341 -8.13 -4.63 7.18
N ASP A 342 -9.27 -4.57 6.52
CA ASP A 342 -10.30 -3.53 6.60
C ASP A 342 -10.75 -3.25 8.05
N ALA A 343 -10.97 -4.29 8.85
CA ALA A 343 -11.39 -4.16 10.24
C ALA A 343 -10.32 -3.49 11.12
N ALA A 344 -9.06 -3.91 10.98
CA ALA A 344 -7.94 -3.33 11.74
C ALA A 344 -7.71 -1.87 11.34
N GLY A 345 -7.82 -1.56 10.03
CA GLY A 345 -7.72 -0.19 9.52
C GLY A 345 -8.84 0.71 10.02
N ALA A 346 -10.07 0.20 10.09
CA ALA A 346 -11.21 0.93 10.62
C ALA A 346 -11.04 1.25 12.11
N ASP A 347 -10.64 0.26 12.93
CA ASP A 347 -10.38 0.48 14.36
C ASP A 347 -9.25 1.50 14.58
N TYR A 348 -8.15 1.37 13.82
CA TYR A 348 -7.03 2.30 13.90
C TYR A 348 -7.43 3.73 13.53
N LEU A 349 -8.14 3.90 12.40
CA LEU A 349 -8.57 5.24 11.97
C LEU A 349 -9.53 5.88 12.97
N LEU A 350 -10.45 5.11 13.55
CA LEU A 350 -11.38 5.64 14.54
C LEU A 350 -10.65 6.15 15.79
N GLN A 351 -9.65 5.42 16.31
CA GLN A 351 -8.80 5.87 17.41
C GLN A 351 -8.05 7.16 17.08
N VAL A 352 -7.44 7.21 15.87
CA VAL A 352 -6.74 8.42 15.38
C VAL A 352 -7.68 9.63 15.31
N ILE A 353 -8.90 9.45 14.83
CA ILE A 353 -9.92 10.52 14.75
C ILE A 353 -10.38 10.97 16.14
N ASP A 354 -10.40 10.07 17.12
CA ASP A 354 -10.73 10.38 18.53
C ASP A 354 -9.63 11.15 19.26
N GLY A 355 -8.50 11.36 18.61
CA GLY A 355 -7.36 12.10 19.16
C GLY A 355 -6.35 11.21 19.87
N ASP A 356 -6.50 9.89 19.78
CA ASP A 356 -5.50 8.94 20.25
C ASP A 356 -4.30 8.91 19.31
N HIS A 357 -3.16 8.45 19.83
CA HIS A 357 -1.94 8.18 19.06
C HIS A 357 -1.59 6.69 19.13
N PRO A 358 -2.45 5.81 18.57
CA PRO A 358 -2.21 4.38 18.64
C PRO A 358 -1.01 3.98 17.78
N LEU A 359 -0.36 2.89 18.16
CA LEU A 359 0.60 2.24 17.29
C LEU A 359 -0.12 1.70 16.04
N PRO A 360 0.53 1.74 14.86
CA PRO A 360 -0.04 1.13 13.66
C PRO A 360 -0.32 -0.37 13.87
N PRO A 361 -1.43 -0.91 13.33
CA PRO A 361 -1.83 -2.29 13.57
C PRO A 361 -0.74 -3.33 13.27
N TRP A 362 0.08 -3.09 12.25
CA TRP A 362 1.17 -3.99 11.87
C TRP A 362 2.36 -4.01 12.85
N GLU A 363 2.53 -2.99 13.69
CA GLU A 363 3.54 -2.97 14.75
C GLU A 363 3.06 -3.73 16.00
N ILE A 364 1.76 -3.71 16.27
CA ILE A 364 1.14 -4.44 17.39
C ILE A 364 1.14 -5.95 17.11
N ALA A 365 0.79 -6.35 15.88
CA ALA A 365 0.61 -7.74 15.50
C ALA A 365 1.89 -8.59 15.58
N THR A 366 3.07 -7.95 15.57
CA THR A 366 4.37 -8.62 15.60
C THR A 366 4.94 -8.81 17.01
N GLY A 367 4.21 -8.39 18.05
CA GLY A 367 4.69 -8.50 19.43
C GLY A 367 5.88 -7.60 19.75
N GLN A 368 6.25 -6.69 18.86
CA GLN A 368 7.16 -5.59 19.16
C GLN A 368 6.42 -4.55 19.99
N VAL A 369 6.06 -4.94 21.23
CA VAL A 369 5.87 -3.96 22.28
C VAL A 369 7.21 -3.24 22.37
N ALA A 370 7.25 -2.00 21.94
CA ALA A 370 8.38 -1.14 22.21
C ALA A 370 8.60 -1.18 23.71
N THR A 371 9.58 -1.96 24.15
CA THR A 371 10.18 -1.80 25.48
C THR A 371 10.60 -0.35 25.52
N GLY A 372 9.89 0.43 26.34
CA GLY A 372 9.99 1.87 26.42
C GLY A 372 11.44 2.33 26.55
N GLN A 373 12.00 2.80 25.47
CA GLN A 373 13.02 3.82 25.53
C GLN A 373 12.31 5.16 25.48
N SER A 374 11.92 5.62 26.68
CA SER A 374 11.70 7.03 26.93
C SER A 374 12.99 7.73 26.46
N ALA A 375 12.92 8.43 25.35
CA ALA A 375 13.90 9.42 24.99
C ALA A 375 13.79 10.54 26.04
N THR A 376 14.48 10.40 27.15
CA THR A 376 14.82 11.49 28.03
C THR A 376 15.50 12.56 27.17
N ARG A 377 14.82 13.67 27.00
CA ARG A 377 15.38 14.93 26.56
C ARG A 377 16.46 15.31 27.58
N GLU A 378 17.69 14.93 27.33
CA GLU A 378 18.84 15.61 27.93
C GLU A 378 19.31 16.68 26.97
N GLY A 379 19.47 17.87 27.56
CA GLY A 379 19.64 19.12 26.88
C GLY A 379 20.97 19.23 26.13
N VAL A 380 20.91 20.09 25.13
CA VAL A 380 22.09 20.83 24.65
C VAL A 380 21.89 22.27 25.09
N ALA A 381 22.73 22.64 26.03
CA ALA A 381 23.00 24.02 26.40
C ALA A 381 23.81 24.70 25.29
#